data_05419be2bdf093d4c55eb19bcf33d6ad
#
_entry.id   05419be2bdf093d4c55eb19bcf33d6ad
#
_cell.length_a   1.000
_cell.length_b   1.000
_cell.length_c   1.000
_cell.angle_alpha   90.00
_cell.angle_beta   90.00
_cell.angle_gamma   90.00
#
_symmetry.space_group_name_H-M   'P 1'
#
loop_
_entity.id
_entity.type
_entity.pdbx_description
1 polymer ?
#
loop_
_entity_poly.entity_id
_entity_poly.type
_entity_poly.pdbx_seq_one_letter_code
_entity_poly.pdbx_strand_id
1 'polypeptide(L)'
;MLFDTIIKSVEVFDGTGAAPFIADVAIRQDRIEQVGQLDELSAKKVINGQGLALAPGFIDVHTHDDTNVIRYPDCLPKISQGVTTVIVGNCGISASPAVLSDTPPDPMNLLGKQEDFKYPTFAEYAKAVQAANPAVNVAALVGHTTLRNNVMDDLLRTATDEEIDQMRQTLAQAMEEGALGLSSGLAYASAKQANADEVMRLAEILGHHGGIYTTHMRTEFEEIISAMEEAFETGQYAKVPVVISHLKCAGAGNWGRTVEVLDLMDKVSEHQDVSCDCYPYSAS
;
A
#
# COMPACT_ATOMS: atom_id res chain seq x y z
N MET A 1 23.33 -16.04 27.07
CA MET A 1 22.71 -14.68 27.09
C MET A 1 21.21 -14.85 27.31
N LEU A 2 20.58 -13.97 28.10
CA LEU A 2 19.14 -14.03 28.33
C LEU A 2 18.37 -13.44 27.14
N PHE A 3 17.25 -14.07 26.75
CA PHE A 3 16.27 -13.49 25.88
C PHE A 3 15.48 -12.39 26.60
N ASP A 4 14.90 -11.46 25.88
CA ASP A 4 14.05 -10.46 26.50
C ASP A 4 12.68 -11.05 26.83
N THR A 5 12.11 -11.84 25.91
CA THR A 5 10.82 -12.52 26.10
C THR A 5 10.86 -13.93 25.52
N ILE A 6 10.24 -14.87 26.21
CA ILE A 6 9.85 -16.19 25.66
C ILE A 6 8.34 -16.31 25.75
N ILE A 7 7.68 -16.65 24.63
CA ILE A 7 6.28 -17.04 24.58
C ILE A 7 6.24 -18.57 24.55
N LYS A 8 5.66 -19.20 25.58
CA LYS A 8 5.69 -20.64 25.81
C LYS A 8 4.45 -21.33 25.26
N SER A 9 4.64 -22.49 24.63
CA SER A 9 3.57 -23.44 24.28
C SER A 9 2.46 -22.79 23.44
N VAL A 10 2.83 -21.90 22.52
CA VAL A 10 1.90 -21.17 21.66
C VAL A 10 1.72 -21.90 20.32
N GLU A 11 0.54 -21.85 19.73
CA GLU A 11 0.29 -22.33 18.38
C GLU A 11 0.82 -21.29 17.37
N VAL A 12 1.90 -21.66 16.67
CA VAL A 12 2.61 -20.75 15.75
C VAL A 12 2.05 -20.87 14.34
N PHE A 13 1.63 -19.75 13.78
CA PHE A 13 1.31 -19.54 12.38
C PHE A 13 2.45 -18.72 11.76
N ASP A 14 3.33 -19.35 11.01
CA ASP A 14 4.57 -18.70 10.54
C ASP A 14 4.43 -17.91 9.23
N GLY A 15 3.24 -17.88 8.64
CA GLY A 15 2.96 -17.17 7.39
C GLY A 15 3.38 -17.92 6.11
N THR A 16 3.91 -19.13 6.21
CA THR A 16 4.34 -19.93 5.04
C THR A 16 3.20 -20.66 4.34
N GLY A 17 2.01 -20.69 4.93
CA GLY A 17 0.88 -21.53 4.48
C GLY A 17 0.95 -22.98 4.96
N ALA A 18 1.99 -23.36 5.70
CA ALA A 18 2.08 -24.68 6.34
C ALA A 18 1.08 -24.80 7.52
N ALA A 19 0.82 -26.05 7.95
CA ALA A 19 0.01 -26.28 9.13
C ALA A 19 0.65 -25.64 10.38
N PRO A 20 -0.15 -25.03 11.29
CA PRO A 20 0.38 -24.47 12.53
C PRO A 20 0.97 -25.55 13.41
N PHE A 21 1.90 -25.18 14.30
CA PHE A 21 2.59 -26.08 15.19
C PHE A 21 2.78 -25.46 16.59
N ILE A 22 2.87 -26.29 17.62
CA ILE A 22 3.09 -25.81 18.99
C ILE A 22 4.61 -25.67 19.23
N ALA A 23 5.02 -24.47 19.65
CA ALA A 23 6.41 -24.15 19.99
C ALA A 23 6.48 -23.05 21.02
N ASP A 24 7.71 -22.85 21.51
CA ASP A 24 8.10 -21.63 22.24
C ASP A 24 8.78 -20.68 21.26
N VAL A 25 8.60 -19.37 21.46
CA VAL A 25 9.20 -18.34 20.62
C VAL A 25 10.01 -17.38 21.50
N ALA A 26 11.32 -17.29 21.24
CA ALA A 26 12.21 -16.38 21.94
C ALA A 26 12.47 -15.11 21.13
N ILE A 27 12.34 -13.97 21.82
CA ILE A 27 12.52 -12.64 21.25
C ILE A 27 13.68 -11.95 21.98
N ARG A 28 14.59 -11.34 21.19
CA ARG A 28 15.66 -10.47 21.69
C ARG A 28 15.62 -9.17 20.90
N GLN A 29 15.46 -8.07 21.63
CA GLN A 29 15.24 -6.76 21.03
C GLN A 29 14.04 -6.79 20.06
N ASP A 30 14.27 -6.54 18.78
CA ASP A 30 13.29 -6.49 17.70
C ASP A 30 13.25 -7.75 16.82
N ARG A 31 13.89 -8.86 17.27
CA ARG A 31 14.06 -10.08 16.47
C ARG A 31 13.51 -11.31 17.16
N ILE A 32 12.82 -12.17 16.36
CA ILE A 32 12.60 -13.57 16.72
C ILE A 32 13.95 -14.26 16.55
N GLU A 33 14.50 -14.76 17.65
CA GLU A 33 15.85 -15.35 17.64
C GLU A 33 15.82 -16.86 17.60
N GLN A 34 14.79 -17.47 18.21
CA GLN A 34 14.66 -18.92 18.25
C GLN A 34 13.20 -19.34 18.35
N VAL A 35 12.87 -20.41 17.63
CA VAL A 35 11.57 -21.10 17.70
C VAL A 35 11.82 -22.57 17.99
N GLY A 36 11.14 -23.16 18.96
CA GLY A 36 11.29 -24.58 19.36
C GLY A 36 10.98 -24.77 20.83
N GLN A 37 11.53 -25.84 21.44
CA GLN A 37 11.41 -26.06 22.89
C GLN A 37 12.54 -25.30 23.61
N LEU A 38 12.18 -24.40 24.52
CA LEU A 38 13.13 -23.49 25.18
C LEU A 38 13.08 -23.62 26.70
N ASP A 39 14.22 -23.41 27.36
CA ASP A 39 14.30 -23.30 28.82
C ASP A 39 13.80 -21.92 29.28
N GLU A 40 12.85 -21.91 30.23
CA GLU A 40 12.28 -20.69 30.80
C GLU A 40 13.30 -19.80 31.52
N LEU A 41 14.36 -20.39 32.08
CA LEU A 41 15.44 -19.66 32.77
C LEU A 41 16.26 -18.77 31.85
N SER A 42 16.08 -18.90 30.54
CA SER A 42 16.83 -18.11 29.54
C SER A 42 16.18 -16.79 29.14
N ALA A 43 15.10 -16.35 29.80
CA ALA A 43 14.40 -15.09 29.47
C ALA A 43 14.17 -14.19 30.68
N LYS A 44 14.12 -12.86 30.43
CA LYS A 44 13.73 -11.85 31.43
C LYS A 44 12.22 -11.89 31.69
N LYS A 45 11.42 -12.20 30.66
CA LYS A 45 9.97 -12.30 30.71
C LYS A 45 9.49 -13.60 30.04
N VAL A 46 8.59 -14.30 30.70
CA VAL A 46 7.94 -15.49 30.15
C VAL A 46 6.44 -15.23 30.02
N ILE A 47 5.89 -15.50 28.85
CA ILE A 47 4.45 -15.41 28.56
C ILE A 47 3.94 -16.82 28.35
N ASN A 48 2.89 -17.22 29.08
CA ASN A 48 2.21 -18.47 28.81
C ASN A 48 1.30 -18.29 27.59
N GLY A 49 1.64 -18.96 26.49
CA GLY A 49 0.90 -18.94 25.22
C GLY A 49 -0.02 -20.14 25.01
N GLN A 50 -0.16 -21.02 26.03
CA GLN A 50 -0.99 -22.20 25.91
C GLN A 50 -2.44 -21.86 25.55
N GLY A 51 -2.95 -22.41 24.45
CA GLY A 51 -4.28 -22.13 23.91
C GLY A 51 -4.41 -20.80 23.17
N LEU A 52 -3.28 -20.11 22.95
CA LEU A 52 -3.22 -18.90 22.13
C LEU A 52 -2.53 -19.20 20.80
N ALA A 53 -2.90 -18.42 19.77
CA ALA A 53 -2.22 -18.38 18.48
C ALA A 53 -1.19 -17.24 18.44
N LEU A 54 -0.05 -17.48 17.79
CA LEU A 54 0.96 -16.47 17.50
C LEU A 54 1.17 -16.42 15.99
N ALA A 55 0.97 -15.26 15.42
CA ALA A 55 1.18 -14.99 14.00
C ALA A 55 2.03 -13.72 13.82
N PRO A 56 2.64 -13.49 12.63
CA PRO A 56 3.13 -12.17 12.25
C PRO A 56 2.02 -11.13 12.40
N GLY A 57 2.39 -9.90 12.75
CA GLY A 57 1.43 -8.81 12.76
C GLY A 57 0.83 -8.58 11.37
N PHE A 58 -0.44 -8.22 11.31
CA PHE A 58 -1.12 -7.99 10.04
C PHE A 58 -0.56 -6.77 9.32
N ILE A 59 -0.55 -6.83 7.99
CA ILE A 59 -0.21 -5.71 7.11
C ILE A 59 -1.52 -5.21 6.50
N ASP A 60 -1.89 -3.97 6.80
CA ASP A 60 -2.98 -3.30 6.10
C ASP A 60 -2.40 -2.66 4.84
N VAL A 61 -2.60 -3.34 3.72
CA VAL A 61 -1.96 -3.00 2.44
C VAL A 61 -2.63 -1.82 1.74
N HIS A 62 -3.81 -1.38 2.21
CA HIS A 62 -4.55 -0.32 1.55
C HIS A 62 -5.16 0.64 2.58
N THR A 63 -4.47 1.75 2.81
CA THR A 63 -4.95 2.79 3.74
C THR A 63 -4.78 4.20 3.14
N HIS A 64 -5.53 5.14 3.72
CA HIS A 64 -5.42 6.57 3.49
C HIS A 64 -4.96 7.29 4.77
N ASP A 65 -4.10 6.63 5.53
CA ASP A 65 -3.59 7.15 6.82
C ASP A 65 -2.33 8.02 6.67
N ASP A 66 -2.02 8.48 5.48
CA ASP A 66 -0.81 9.25 5.15
C ASP A 66 -0.49 10.37 6.17
N THR A 67 -1.50 11.16 6.52
CA THR A 67 -1.35 12.23 7.50
C THR A 67 -1.66 11.75 8.92
N ASN A 68 -2.50 10.72 9.06
CA ASN A 68 -2.94 10.19 10.35
C ASN A 68 -1.80 9.53 11.12
N VAL A 69 -0.88 8.83 10.45
CA VAL A 69 0.29 8.21 11.10
C VAL A 69 1.20 9.24 11.78
N ILE A 70 1.11 10.52 11.35
CA ILE A 70 1.84 11.64 11.96
C ILE A 70 0.98 12.35 13.01
N ARG A 71 -0.32 12.56 12.72
CA ARG A 71 -1.24 13.32 13.58
C ARG A 71 -1.72 12.52 14.79
N TYR A 72 -1.85 11.20 14.62
CA TYR A 72 -2.37 10.26 15.63
C TYR A 72 -1.44 9.03 15.70
N PRO A 73 -0.18 9.22 16.14
CA PRO A 73 0.86 8.18 16.05
C PRO A 73 0.57 6.93 16.89
N ASP A 74 -0.33 6.99 17.84
CA ASP A 74 -0.79 5.79 18.57
C ASP A 74 -1.43 4.75 17.66
N CYS A 75 -1.93 5.13 16.49
CA CYS A 75 -2.56 4.27 15.48
C CYS A 75 -3.52 3.24 16.09
N LEU A 76 -4.25 3.62 17.14
CA LEU A 76 -5.08 2.73 17.97
C LEU A 76 -6.08 1.88 17.14
N PRO A 77 -6.76 2.40 16.09
CA PRO A 77 -7.65 1.59 15.26
C PRO A 77 -6.94 0.42 14.57
N LYS A 78 -5.64 0.55 14.30
CA LYS A 78 -4.81 -0.47 13.64
C LYS A 78 -4.26 -1.47 14.65
N ILE A 79 -3.51 -1.01 15.64
CA ILE A 79 -2.85 -1.89 16.61
C ILE A 79 -3.83 -2.69 17.45
N SER A 80 -5.03 -2.16 17.76
CA SER A 80 -6.07 -2.87 18.52
C SER A 80 -6.61 -4.10 17.78
N GLN A 81 -6.36 -4.23 16.48
CA GLN A 81 -6.76 -5.34 15.64
C GLN A 81 -5.57 -6.20 15.19
N GLY A 82 -4.37 -5.96 15.73
CA GLY A 82 -3.17 -6.72 15.39
C GLY A 82 -2.47 -6.26 14.11
N VAL A 83 -2.87 -5.12 13.53
CA VAL A 83 -2.15 -4.51 12.41
C VAL A 83 -0.88 -3.87 12.93
N THR A 84 0.26 -4.22 12.36
CA THR A 84 1.59 -3.73 12.74
C THR A 84 2.31 -2.97 11.63
N THR A 85 1.76 -3.01 10.41
CA THR A 85 2.28 -2.30 9.25
C THR A 85 1.12 -1.76 8.43
N VAL A 86 1.22 -0.52 7.96
CA VAL A 86 0.27 0.10 7.03
C VAL A 86 0.98 0.56 5.76
N ILE A 87 0.30 0.42 4.62
CA ILE A 87 0.75 0.98 3.34
C ILE A 87 -0.17 2.15 3.01
N VAL A 88 0.42 3.34 2.93
CA VAL A 88 -0.27 4.60 2.64
C VAL A 88 0.02 5.07 1.21
N GLY A 89 -0.66 6.13 0.75
CA GLY A 89 -0.47 6.66 -0.60
C GLY A 89 -1.22 5.88 -1.68
N ASN A 90 -2.30 5.19 -1.34
CA ASN A 90 -3.12 4.40 -2.26
C ASN A 90 -4.05 5.26 -3.13
N CYS A 91 -4.72 4.64 -4.11
CA CYS A 91 -5.74 5.24 -4.97
C CYS A 91 -5.31 6.52 -5.71
N GLY A 92 -4.02 6.66 -6.00
CA GLY A 92 -3.49 7.81 -6.73
C GLY A 92 -3.32 9.07 -5.88
N ILE A 93 -3.51 9.02 -4.56
CA ILE A 93 -3.35 10.15 -3.66
C ILE A 93 -2.32 9.86 -2.58
N SER A 94 -1.44 10.82 -2.31
CA SER A 94 -0.43 10.71 -1.26
C SER A 94 -0.17 12.07 -0.60
N ALA A 95 0.22 12.07 0.67
CA ALA A 95 0.59 13.30 1.37
C ALA A 95 1.94 13.89 0.91
N SER A 96 2.71 13.10 0.17
CA SER A 96 4.04 13.46 -0.34
C SER A 96 4.33 12.72 -1.66
N PRO A 97 5.14 13.30 -2.55
CA PRO A 97 5.69 14.66 -2.51
C PRO A 97 4.62 15.71 -2.88
N ALA A 98 4.28 16.60 -1.96
CA ALA A 98 3.27 17.65 -2.20
C ALA A 98 3.43 18.85 -1.25
N VAL A 99 3.18 20.05 -1.79
CA VAL A 99 2.95 21.27 -1.01
C VAL A 99 1.77 21.99 -1.62
N LEU A 100 0.68 22.14 -0.87
CA LEU A 100 -0.51 22.80 -1.37
C LEU A 100 -0.64 24.22 -0.82
N SER A 101 -0.98 25.16 -1.69
CA SER A 101 -1.34 26.54 -1.35
C SER A 101 -2.85 26.73 -1.16
N ASP A 102 -3.65 25.80 -1.70
CA ASP A 102 -5.09 25.88 -1.76
C ASP A 102 -5.74 24.58 -1.20
N THR A 103 -7.07 24.56 -1.19
CA THR A 103 -7.84 23.39 -0.77
C THR A 103 -7.47 22.17 -1.62
N PRO A 104 -7.16 21.01 -0.99
CA PRO A 104 -6.85 19.80 -1.73
C PRO A 104 -8.00 19.42 -2.67
N PRO A 105 -7.72 19.10 -3.96
CA PRO A 105 -8.76 18.63 -4.86
C PRO A 105 -9.28 17.25 -4.44
N ASP A 106 -10.49 16.91 -4.89
CA ASP A 106 -11.02 15.54 -4.74
C ASP A 106 -10.19 14.56 -5.61
N PRO A 107 -9.75 13.40 -5.08
CA PRO A 107 -9.96 12.84 -3.74
C PRO A 107 -8.84 13.14 -2.71
N MET A 108 -7.86 14.01 -3.00
CA MET A 108 -6.77 14.34 -2.06
C MET A 108 -7.28 14.87 -0.71
N ASN A 109 -8.46 15.51 -0.70
CA ASN A 109 -9.14 16.00 0.51
C ASN A 109 -9.47 14.88 1.54
N LEU A 110 -9.45 13.60 1.14
CA LEU A 110 -9.58 12.46 2.06
C LEU A 110 -8.37 12.34 3.01
N LEU A 111 -7.19 12.78 2.61
CA LEU A 111 -5.96 12.69 3.40
C LEU A 111 -5.87 13.80 4.45
N GLY A 112 -6.58 14.92 4.27
CA GLY A 112 -6.52 16.04 5.18
C GLY A 112 -6.82 17.38 4.54
N LYS A 113 -6.40 18.43 5.23
CA LYS A 113 -6.54 19.82 4.78
C LYS A 113 -5.24 20.29 4.12
N GLN A 114 -5.26 21.51 3.55
CA GLN A 114 -4.11 22.14 2.92
C GLN A 114 -2.83 22.08 3.78
N GLU A 115 -2.92 22.38 5.07
CA GLU A 115 -1.78 22.40 5.98
C GLU A 115 -1.13 21.04 6.23
N ASP A 116 -1.79 19.96 5.85
CA ASP A 116 -1.28 18.60 5.97
C ASP A 116 -0.36 18.22 4.78
N PHE A 117 -0.49 18.91 3.64
CA PHE A 117 0.34 18.73 2.44
C PHE A 117 1.51 19.72 2.44
N LYS A 118 2.58 19.37 3.13
CA LYS A 118 3.73 20.24 3.39
C LYS A 118 5.08 19.57 3.19
N TYR A 119 5.09 18.42 2.54
CA TYR A 119 6.29 17.60 2.34
C TYR A 119 6.67 17.62 0.84
N PRO A 120 7.57 18.51 0.41
CA PRO A 120 7.94 18.66 -0.99
C PRO A 120 8.72 17.46 -1.52
N THR A 121 9.36 16.67 -0.64
CA THR A 121 10.06 15.44 -1.00
C THR A 121 9.58 14.26 -0.16
N PHE A 122 9.78 13.06 -0.68
CA PHE A 122 9.45 11.83 0.04
C PHE A 122 10.32 11.69 1.31
N ALA A 123 11.60 12.07 1.22
CA ALA A 123 12.52 12.05 2.36
C ALA A 123 12.05 12.93 3.53
N GLU A 124 11.47 14.11 3.24
CA GLU A 124 10.92 14.97 4.30
C GLU A 124 9.69 14.36 4.96
N TYR A 125 8.82 13.72 4.19
CA TYR A 125 7.69 12.95 4.73
C TYR A 125 8.17 11.78 5.59
N ALA A 126 9.08 10.95 5.07
CA ALA A 126 9.64 9.81 5.81
C ALA A 126 10.28 10.26 7.14
N LYS A 127 11.00 11.39 7.12
CA LYS A 127 11.56 11.99 8.34
C LYS A 127 10.48 12.46 9.32
N ALA A 128 9.38 13.01 8.82
CA ALA A 128 8.26 13.43 9.68
C ALA A 128 7.55 12.24 10.30
N VAL A 129 7.32 11.16 9.54
CA VAL A 129 6.78 9.89 10.05
C VAL A 129 7.70 9.32 11.12
N GLN A 130 9.01 9.26 10.85
CA GLN A 130 9.99 8.77 11.81
C GLN A 130 10.02 9.59 13.10
N ALA A 131 9.91 10.92 13.00
CA ALA A 131 9.86 11.83 14.15
C ALA A 131 8.56 11.68 14.97
N ALA A 132 7.43 11.37 14.31
CA ALA A 132 6.16 11.09 14.97
C ALA A 132 6.16 9.75 15.71
N ASN A 133 7.04 8.82 15.30
CA ASN A 133 7.21 7.50 15.89
C ASN A 133 5.89 6.72 16.04
N PRO A 134 5.16 6.45 14.92
CA PRO A 134 3.88 5.77 14.97
C PRO A 134 4.01 4.36 15.55
N ALA A 135 2.94 3.87 16.16
CA ALA A 135 2.87 2.53 16.76
C ALA A 135 2.86 1.39 15.74
N VAL A 136 2.80 1.70 14.45
CA VAL A 136 2.88 0.77 13.31
C VAL A 136 4.06 1.13 12.41
N ASN A 137 4.56 0.15 11.65
CA ASN A 137 5.47 0.45 10.54
C ASN A 137 4.68 1.09 9.41
N VAL A 138 5.34 1.98 8.66
CA VAL A 138 4.72 2.69 7.54
C VAL A 138 5.56 2.48 6.28
N ALA A 139 4.91 2.01 5.21
CA ALA A 139 5.44 2.08 3.85
C ALA A 139 4.53 2.99 3.03
N ALA A 140 5.09 3.73 2.08
CA ALA A 140 4.31 4.71 1.35
C ALA A 140 4.53 4.63 -0.17
N LEU A 141 3.42 4.72 -0.89
CA LEU A 141 3.36 4.89 -2.34
C LEU A 141 3.32 6.38 -2.69
N VAL A 142 3.67 6.70 -3.92
CA VAL A 142 3.49 8.02 -4.50
C VAL A 142 2.19 8.03 -5.31
N GLY A 143 1.32 8.98 -5.04
CA GLY A 143 0.04 9.10 -5.73
C GLY A 143 0.15 9.80 -7.10
N HIS A 144 -0.38 9.19 -8.14
CA HIS A 144 -0.42 9.76 -9.50
C HIS A 144 -1.17 11.11 -9.54
N THR A 145 -2.36 11.20 -8.91
CA THR A 145 -3.12 12.46 -8.81
C THR A 145 -2.32 13.53 -8.07
N THR A 146 -1.57 13.13 -7.05
CA THR A 146 -0.68 14.06 -6.33
C THR A 146 0.41 14.60 -7.24
N LEU A 147 1.04 13.74 -8.06
CA LEU A 147 2.03 14.19 -9.05
C LEU A 147 1.41 15.12 -10.09
N ARG A 148 0.23 14.79 -10.62
CA ARG A 148 -0.50 15.66 -11.57
C ARG A 148 -0.79 17.04 -10.94
N ASN A 149 -1.27 17.05 -9.69
CA ASN A 149 -1.59 18.31 -8.98
C ASN A 149 -0.37 19.20 -8.75
N ASN A 150 0.82 18.63 -8.68
CA ASN A 150 2.06 19.41 -8.49
C ASN A 150 2.50 20.16 -9.77
N VAL A 151 2.09 19.69 -10.95
CA VAL A 151 2.64 20.20 -12.22
C VAL A 151 1.58 20.75 -13.18
N MET A 152 0.32 20.37 -13.01
CA MET A 152 -0.77 20.78 -13.90
C MET A 152 -1.60 21.90 -13.31
N ASP A 153 -2.04 22.81 -14.14
CA ASP A 153 -2.96 23.91 -13.81
C ASP A 153 -4.44 23.47 -13.84
N ASP A 154 -4.76 22.42 -14.60
CA ASP A 154 -6.10 21.83 -14.74
C ASP A 154 -5.99 20.29 -14.79
N LEU A 155 -6.53 19.63 -13.78
CA LEU A 155 -6.53 18.17 -13.67
C LEU A 155 -7.55 17.48 -14.61
N LEU A 156 -8.47 18.25 -15.19
CA LEU A 156 -9.54 17.73 -16.07
C LEU A 156 -9.09 17.62 -17.54
N ARG A 157 -7.81 17.77 -17.83
CA ARG A 157 -7.22 17.59 -19.15
C ARG A 157 -6.13 16.52 -19.14
N THR A 158 -5.70 16.08 -20.32
CA THR A 158 -4.51 15.24 -20.51
C THR A 158 -3.26 16.04 -20.16
N ALA A 159 -2.27 15.41 -19.55
CA ALA A 159 -0.98 16.03 -19.29
C ALA A 159 -0.18 16.21 -20.61
N THR A 160 0.64 17.26 -20.68
CA THR A 160 1.61 17.42 -21.75
C THR A 160 2.83 16.54 -21.53
N ASP A 161 3.66 16.36 -22.58
CA ASP A 161 4.91 15.60 -22.44
C ASP A 161 5.85 16.21 -21.39
N GLU A 162 5.91 17.51 -21.30
CA GLU A 162 6.72 18.22 -20.31
C GLU A 162 6.21 18.01 -18.88
N GLU A 163 4.89 17.98 -18.69
CA GLU A 163 4.29 17.69 -17.37
C GLU A 163 4.53 16.21 -16.98
N ILE A 164 4.42 15.29 -17.93
CA ILE A 164 4.75 13.88 -17.68
C ILE A 164 6.22 13.73 -17.29
N ASP A 165 7.13 14.41 -17.97
CA ASP A 165 8.56 14.36 -17.64
C ASP A 165 8.87 14.94 -16.26
N GLN A 166 8.16 16.01 -15.84
CA GLN A 166 8.27 16.54 -14.48
C GLN A 166 7.74 15.56 -13.42
N MET A 167 6.60 14.92 -13.68
CA MET A 167 6.07 13.86 -12.82
C MET A 167 7.05 12.69 -12.70
N ARG A 168 7.65 12.26 -13.81
CA ARG A 168 8.66 11.18 -13.85
C ARG A 168 9.89 11.52 -12.99
N GLN A 169 10.40 12.75 -13.08
CA GLN A 169 11.53 13.20 -12.26
C GLN A 169 11.20 13.17 -10.77
N THR A 170 10.02 13.68 -10.41
CA THR A 170 9.56 13.68 -9.01
C THR A 170 9.38 12.25 -8.49
N LEU A 171 8.80 11.36 -9.30
CA LEU A 171 8.64 9.95 -8.93
C LEU A 171 9.99 9.25 -8.77
N ALA A 172 10.93 9.46 -9.71
CA ALA A 172 12.27 8.87 -9.65
C ALA A 172 13.00 9.29 -8.37
N GLN A 173 12.95 10.57 -8.01
CA GLN A 173 13.51 11.06 -6.75
C GLN A 173 12.85 10.38 -5.55
N ALA A 174 11.52 10.29 -5.51
CA ALA A 174 10.81 9.64 -4.41
C ALA A 174 11.19 8.15 -4.27
N MET A 175 11.38 7.45 -5.39
CA MET A 175 11.85 6.06 -5.39
C MET A 175 13.27 5.93 -4.84
N GLU A 176 14.19 6.82 -5.20
CA GLU A 176 15.54 6.90 -4.61
C GLU A 176 15.51 7.18 -3.11
N GLU A 177 14.52 7.94 -2.66
CA GLU A 177 14.30 8.29 -1.25
C GLU A 177 13.56 7.19 -0.45
N GLY A 178 13.16 6.08 -1.10
CA GLY A 178 12.62 4.88 -0.46
C GLY A 178 11.10 4.72 -0.57
N ALA A 179 10.44 5.37 -1.53
CA ALA A 179 9.05 5.10 -1.83
C ALA A 179 8.85 3.65 -2.30
N LEU A 180 7.71 3.05 -1.93
CA LEU A 180 7.37 1.67 -2.27
C LEU A 180 7.02 1.49 -3.76
N GLY A 181 6.46 2.52 -4.38
CA GLY A 181 5.99 2.48 -5.76
C GLY A 181 5.05 3.62 -6.10
N LEU A 182 4.25 3.42 -7.14
CA LEU A 182 3.25 4.35 -7.65
C LEU A 182 1.84 3.80 -7.42
N SER A 183 0.92 4.66 -6.99
CA SER A 183 -0.51 4.36 -7.04
C SER A 183 -1.23 5.23 -8.05
N SER A 184 -2.26 4.71 -8.72
CA SER A 184 -3.17 5.50 -9.55
C SER A 184 -4.62 5.38 -9.09
N GLY A 185 -5.44 6.36 -9.46
CA GLY A 185 -6.88 6.38 -9.19
C GLY A 185 -7.64 6.90 -10.40
N LEU A 186 -7.70 6.10 -11.46
CA LEU A 186 -8.12 6.51 -12.80
C LEU A 186 -9.65 6.71 -12.93
N ALA A 187 -10.44 6.28 -11.93
CA ALA A 187 -11.87 6.55 -11.87
C ALA A 187 -12.19 7.98 -11.42
N TYR A 188 -11.30 8.63 -10.67
CA TYR A 188 -11.52 9.97 -10.15
C TYR A 188 -11.41 11.04 -11.22
N ALA A 189 -12.24 12.09 -11.12
CA ALA A 189 -12.25 13.19 -12.09
C ALA A 189 -10.87 13.80 -12.32
N SER A 190 -10.08 13.94 -11.26
CA SER A 190 -8.72 14.49 -11.26
C SER A 190 -7.68 13.68 -12.04
N ALA A 191 -7.96 12.39 -12.36
CA ALA A 191 -7.07 11.52 -13.11
C ALA A 191 -7.75 10.84 -14.32
N LYS A 192 -9.06 11.01 -14.49
CA LYS A 192 -9.84 10.32 -15.54
C LYS A 192 -9.35 10.62 -16.96
N GLN A 193 -8.78 11.81 -17.17
CA GLN A 193 -8.24 12.24 -18.47
C GLN A 193 -6.81 11.78 -18.72
N ALA A 194 -6.16 11.15 -17.74
CA ALA A 194 -4.88 10.50 -17.97
C ALA A 194 -5.07 9.31 -18.92
N ASN A 195 -4.33 9.28 -20.00
CA ASN A 195 -4.32 8.16 -20.93
C ASN A 195 -3.37 7.05 -20.43
N ALA A 196 -3.44 5.87 -21.03
CA ALA A 196 -2.58 4.74 -20.65
C ALA A 196 -1.08 5.06 -20.81
N ASP A 197 -0.71 5.83 -21.85
CA ASP A 197 0.69 6.23 -22.10
C ASP A 197 1.28 7.04 -20.94
N GLU A 198 0.53 7.99 -20.39
CA GLU A 198 0.94 8.77 -19.20
C GLU A 198 1.27 7.84 -18.02
N VAL A 199 0.38 6.89 -17.73
CA VAL A 199 0.55 5.95 -16.61
C VAL A 199 1.71 4.99 -16.86
N MET A 200 1.84 4.44 -18.07
CA MET A 200 2.92 3.54 -18.46
C MET A 200 4.30 4.21 -18.35
N ARG A 201 4.42 5.46 -18.84
CA ARG A 201 5.66 6.24 -18.73
C ARG A 201 6.07 6.54 -17.30
N LEU A 202 5.11 6.73 -16.40
CA LEU A 202 5.39 6.85 -14.96
C LEU A 202 5.79 5.50 -14.36
N ALA A 203 5.05 4.45 -14.66
CA ALA A 203 5.32 3.12 -14.13
C ALA A 203 6.70 2.58 -14.56
N GLU A 204 7.22 2.97 -15.73
CA GLU A 204 8.56 2.61 -16.19
C GLU A 204 9.65 2.94 -15.17
N ILE A 205 9.51 4.06 -14.42
CA ILE A 205 10.44 4.45 -13.36
C ILE A 205 10.55 3.36 -12.30
N LEU A 206 9.45 2.70 -11.97
CA LEU A 206 9.40 1.68 -10.91
C LEU A 206 10.27 0.46 -11.25
N GLY A 207 10.32 0.07 -12.53
CA GLY A 207 11.11 -1.09 -12.99
C GLY A 207 12.60 -0.93 -12.72
N HIS A 208 13.12 0.30 -12.69
CA HIS A 208 14.51 0.58 -12.36
C HIS A 208 14.82 0.53 -10.86
N HIS A 209 13.79 0.64 -10.02
CA HIS A 209 13.92 0.72 -8.56
C HIS A 209 13.33 -0.49 -7.82
N GLY A 210 12.76 -1.47 -8.53
CA GLY A 210 12.09 -2.61 -7.91
C GLY A 210 10.80 -2.24 -7.16
N GLY A 211 10.11 -1.20 -7.64
CA GLY A 211 8.86 -0.73 -7.06
C GLY A 211 7.65 -1.53 -7.52
N ILE A 212 6.46 -1.22 -6.96
CA ILE A 212 5.19 -1.83 -7.31
C ILE A 212 4.23 -0.79 -7.92
N TYR A 213 3.31 -1.23 -8.76
CA TYR A 213 2.20 -0.42 -9.25
C TYR A 213 0.90 -0.86 -8.62
N THR A 214 0.16 0.05 -7.97
CA THR A 214 -1.16 -0.21 -7.42
C THR A 214 -2.19 0.67 -8.11
N THR A 215 -3.43 0.21 -8.28
CA THR A 215 -4.42 1.00 -8.99
C THR A 215 -5.85 0.82 -8.51
N HIS A 216 -6.48 1.94 -8.14
CA HIS A 216 -7.92 2.10 -8.25
C HIS A 216 -8.22 2.26 -9.75
N MET A 217 -8.70 1.20 -10.37
CA MET A 217 -8.88 1.10 -11.82
C MET A 217 -9.78 2.18 -12.39
N ARG A 218 -9.75 2.34 -13.69
CA ARG A 218 -10.56 3.32 -14.42
C ARG A 218 -12.06 3.11 -14.24
N THR A 219 -12.48 1.86 -14.08
CA THR A 219 -13.84 1.47 -13.75
C THR A 219 -13.90 0.10 -13.09
N GLU A 220 -14.88 -0.09 -12.23
CA GLU A 220 -15.21 -1.36 -11.58
C GLU A 220 -16.61 -1.86 -12.00
N PHE A 221 -17.23 -1.21 -12.99
CA PHE A 221 -18.56 -1.48 -13.53
C PHE A 221 -18.49 -2.42 -14.76
N GLU A 222 -19.28 -2.17 -15.77
CA GLU A 222 -19.44 -3.04 -16.95
C GLU A 222 -18.11 -3.33 -17.66
N GLU A 223 -17.23 -2.35 -17.73
CA GLU A 223 -15.93 -2.43 -18.43
C GLU A 223 -14.77 -2.85 -17.51
N ILE A 224 -15.06 -3.52 -16.38
CA ILE A 224 -14.04 -3.92 -15.40
C ILE A 224 -12.91 -4.76 -16.01
N ILE A 225 -13.22 -5.66 -16.95
CA ILE A 225 -12.21 -6.51 -17.61
C ILE A 225 -11.22 -5.64 -18.38
N SER A 226 -11.71 -4.70 -19.17
CA SER A 226 -10.85 -3.77 -19.92
C SER A 226 -9.99 -2.89 -19.01
N ALA A 227 -10.54 -2.47 -17.86
CA ALA A 227 -9.77 -1.72 -16.87
C ALA A 227 -8.68 -2.57 -16.17
N MET A 228 -8.93 -3.85 -15.97
CA MET A 228 -7.91 -4.79 -15.47
C MET A 228 -6.81 -5.01 -16.50
N GLU A 229 -7.17 -5.21 -17.77
CA GLU A 229 -6.23 -5.36 -18.88
C GLU A 229 -5.31 -4.12 -19.00
N GLU A 230 -5.86 -2.89 -18.90
CA GLU A 230 -5.06 -1.64 -18.86
C GLU A 230 -4.05 -1.66 -17.71
N ALA A 231 -4.44 -2.12 -16.53
CA ALA A 231 -3.55 -2.21 -15.37
C ALA A 231 -2.44 -3.24 -15.59
N PHE A 232 -2.76 -4.41 -16.14
CA PHE A 232 -1.79 -5.47 -16.42
C PHE A 232 -0.82 -5.08 -17.53
N GLU A 233 -1.30 -4.44 -18.60
CA GLU A 233 -0.45 -3.89 -19.67
C GLU A 233 0.54 -2.86 -19.11
N THR A 234 0.11 -1.99 -18.20
CA THR A 234 0.98 -1.04 -17.51
C THR A 234 2.10 -1.74 -16.73
N GLY A 235 1.74 -2.75 -15.93
CA GLY A 235 2.72 -3.52 -15.17
C GLY A 235 3.66 -4.35 -16.05
N GLN A 236 3.15 -4.94 -17.13
CA GLN A 236 3.96 -5.68 -18.11
C GLN A 236 4.96 -4.77 -18.82
N TYR A 237 4.52 -3.58 -19.26
CA TYR A 237 5.37 -2.57 -19.88
C TYR A 237 6.50 -2.15 -18.94
N ALA A 238 6.17 -1.84 -17.69
CA ALA A 238 7.11 -1.41 -16.67
C ALA A 238 7.93 -2.56 -16.04
N LYS A 239 7.52 -3.81 -16.25
CA LYS A 239 8.09 -5.04 -15.63
C LYS A 239 8.06 -5.00 -14.10
N VAL A 240 6.91 -4.64 -13.56
CA VAL A 240 6.68 -4.50 -12.12
C VAL A 240 5.45 -5.28 -11.66
N PRO A 241 5.40 -5.69 -10.39
CA PRO A 241 4.19 -6.24 -9.79
C PRO A 241 3.02 -5.25 -9.85
N VAL A 242 1.81 -5.79 -10.06
CA VAL A 242 0.56 -5.01 -10.09
C VAL A 242 -0.35 -5.45 -8.95
N VAL A 243 -0.89 -4.47 -8.21
CA VAL A 243 -1.93 -4.69 -7.22
C VAL A 243 -3.20 -3.96 -7.65
N ILE A 244 -4.26 -4.72 -7.92
CA ILE A 244 -5.58 -4.14 -8.15
C ILE A 244 -6.19 -3.79 -6.79
N SER A 245 -6.41 -2.51 -6.57
CA SER A 245 -6.94 -1.98 -5.31
C SER A 245 -8.42 -2.34 -5.15
N HIS A 246 -8.82 -2.76 -3.94
CA HIS A 246 -10.21 -3.03 -3.53
C HIS A 246 -11.06 -3.69 -4.62
N LEU A 247 -10.52 -4.75 -5.24
CA LEU A 247 -11.13 -5.44 -6.37
C LEU A 247 -12.58 -5.86 -6.08
N LYS A 248 -13.50 -5.37 -6.90
CA LYS A 248 -14.93 -5.70 -6.84
C LYS A 248 -15.62 -5.48 -8.19
N CYS A 249 -16.75 -6.15 -8.37
CA CYS A 249 -17.66 -5.91 -9.50
C CYS A 249 -18.77 -4.99 -9.02
N ALA A 250 -18.64 -3.69 -9.25
CA ALA A 250 -19.56 -2.67 -8.78
C ALA A 250 -20.83 -2.59 -9.65
N GLY A 251 -21.95 -2.23 -9.03
CA GLY A 251 -23.25 -2.09 -9.67
C GLY A 251 -24.03 -3.39 -9.78
N ALA A 252 -25.36 -3.33 -9.61
CA ALA A 252 -26.23 -4.49 -9.57
C ALA A 252 -26.19 -5.34 -10.86
N GLY A 253 -25.94 -4.71 -12.02
CA GLY A 253 -25.80 -5.41 -13.31
C GLY A 253 -24.55 -6.29 -13.42
N ASN A 254 -23.58 -6.10 -12.52
CA ASN A 254 -22.29 -6.83 -12.51
C ASN A 254 -22.21 -7.89 -11.42
N TRP A 255 -23.26 -8.10 -10.65
CA TRP A 255 -23.28 -9.14 -9.63
C TRP A 255 -23.06 -10.52 -10.24
N GLY A 256 -22.20 -11.31 -9.61
CA GLY A 256 -21.84 -12.65 -10.08
C GLY A 256 -20.66 -12.71 -11.06
N ARG A 257 -20.12 -11.56 -11.52
CA ARG A 257 -18.95 -11.53 -12.42
C ARG A 257 -17.61 -11.79 -11.73
N THR A 258 -17.60 -12.00 -10.41
CA THR A 258 -16.36 -12.25 -9.65
C THR A 258 -15.57 -13.44 -10.20
N VAL A 259 -16.25 -14.50 -10.70
CA VAL A 259 -15.59 -15.65 -11.32
C VAL A 259 -14.80 -15.23 -12.57
N GLU A 260 -15.42 -14.44 -13.45
CA GLU A 260 -14.78 -13.91 -14.66
C GLU A 260 -13.52 -13.09 -14.33
N VAL A 261 -13.62 -12.25 -13.30
CA VAL A 261 -12.53 -11.38 -12.83
C VAL A 261 -11.39 -12.21 -12.24
N LEU A 262 -11.69 -13.20 -11.39
CA LEU A 262 -10.68 -14.09 -10.81
C LEU A 262 -10.04 -15.00 -11.86
N ASP A 263 -10.80 -15.52 -12.82
CA ASP A 263 -10.26 -16.30 -13.94
C ASP A 263 -9.25 -15.48 -14.77
N LEU A 264 -9.48 -14.18 -14.94
CA LEU A 264 -8.53 -13.29 -15.60
C LEU A 264 -7.27 -13.10 -14.75
N MET A 265 -7.41 -12.86 -13.43
CA MET A 265 -6.28 -12.78 -12.49
C MET A 265 -5.41 -14.05 -12.56
N ASP A 266 -6.04 -15.23 -12.49
CA ASP A 266 -5.34 -16.51 -12.53
C ASP A 266 -4.54 -16.68 -13.84
N LYS A 267 -5.13 -16.38 -14.98
CA LYS A 267 -4.44 -16.45 -16.29
C LYS A 267 -3.24 -15.50 -16.37
N VAL A 268 -3.40 -14.27 -15.87
CA VAL A 268 -2.31 -13.29 -15.92
C VAL A 268 -1.19 -13.67 -14.95
N SER A 269 -1.54 -14.24 -13.78
CA SER A 269 -0.57 -14.67 -12.76
C SER A 269 0.41 -15.76 -13.25
N GLU A 270 0.07 -16.50 -14.33
CA GLU A 270 0.97 -17.48 -14.93
C GLU A 270 2.28 -16.86 -15.48
N HIS A 271 2.29 -15.55 -15.79
CA HIS A 271 3.40 -14.89 -16.46
C HIS A 271 3.72 -13.46 -15.95
N GLN A 272 2.91 -12.95 -15.03
CA GLN A 272 3.07 -11.62 -14.44
C GLN A 272 2.77 -11.68 -12.95
N ASP A 273 3.52 -10.95 -12.14
CA ASP A 273 3.25 -10.82 -10.69
C ASP A 273 2.07 -9.87 -10.48
N VAL A 274 0.90 -10.45 -10.21
CA VAL A 274 -0.36 -9.72 -10.01
C VAL A 274 -1.05 -10.17 -8.74
N SER A 275 -1.65 -9.23 -8.03
CA SER A 275 -2.45 -9.46 -6.83
C SER A 275 -3.57 -8.43 -6.71
N CYS A 276 -4.43 -8.60 -5.74
CA CYS A 276 -5.45 -7.62 -5.41
C CYS A 276 -5.61 -7.51 -3.90
N ASP A 277 -6.13 -6.39 -3.45
CA ASP A 277 -6.65 -6.24 -2.10
C ASP A 277 -8.20 -6.19 -2.11
N CYS A 278 -8.79 -6.44 -0.96
CA CYS A 278 -10.23 -6.33 -0.75
C CYS A 278 -10.51 -5.86 0.68
N TYR A 279 -11.65 -5.23 0.88
CA TYR A 279 -12.12 -4.83 2.19
C TYR A 279 -13.21 -5.78 2.70
N PRO A 280 -13.41 -5.92 4.04
CA PRO A 280 -14.31 -6.88 4.63
C PRO A 280 -15.77 -6.35 4.72
N TYR A 281 -16.22 -5.57 3.75
CA TYR A 281 -17.57 -4.97 3.72
C TYR A 281 -18.36 -5.51 2.52
N SER A 282 -19.68 -5.65 2.70
CA SER A 282 -20.59 -6.12 1.65
C SER A 282 -21.13 -4.99 0.74
N ALA A 283 -20.81 -3.75 1.06
CA ALA A 283 -21.18 -2.56 0.29
C ALA A 283 -20.14 -1.45 0.49
N SER A 284 -20.01 -0.57 -0.49
CA SER A 284 -19.11 0.60 -0.48
C SER A 284 -19.86 1.85 -0.97
#